data_757e9bf0ee8595bc6a20d40411519811
#
_entry.id   757e9bf0ee8595bc6a20d40411519811
#
_cell.length_a   1.000
_cell.length_b   1.000
_cell.length_c   1.000
_cell.angle_alpha   90.00
_cell.angle_beta   90.00
_cell.angle_gamma   90.00
#
_symmetry.space_group_name_H-M   'P 1'
#
loop_
_entity.id
_entity.type
_entity.pdbx_description
1 polymer ?
#
loop_
_entity_poly.entity_id
_entity_poly.type
_entity_poly.pdbx_seq_one_letter_code
_entity_poly.pdbx_strand_id
1 'polypeptide(L)'
;MLDPSSFAYDQQAPLALEILAEHVQDGALIQDITYASPHGGKVPAYLILPVQPSPQAGLIFGHWGEGDRTEFVDEAIVLTRLGFVSLCLDAPGRRPAEYGPQRTQPQMELQWIVDVRRGVDVLLETCLLPPEHIGYVGHSYEATFGGVVAGVEQRISAFVLMAGWYALSELARTSAVPVLAEARNKIPAKVFAIYMDAMAPLDARHYINHAAPSHLFFQFAENDTGVVAGDGYRYFELASEPKKIAWYENCGHEFNAQARLDRAIWLCKTLHLAQPSQEILQLLEQVPPPTPLER
;
A
#
# COMPACT_ATOMS: atom_id res chain seq x y z
N MET A 1 -3.02 -17.52 10.71
CA MET A 1 -2.40 -16.29 11.28
C MET A 1 -1.02 -16.64 11.82
N LEU A 2 -0.03 -15.81 11.58
CA LEU A 2 1.27 -15.89 12.22
C LEU A 2 1.17 -15.39 13.67
N ASP A 3 2.14 -15.81 14.51
CA ASP A 3 2.33 -15.21 15.82
C ASP A 3 2.66 -13.71 15.68
N PRO A 4 2.10 -12.81 16.50
CA PRO A 4 2.39 -11.37 16.44
C PRO A 4 3.88 -11.03 16.53
N SER A 5 4.69 -11.86 17.20
CA SER A 5 6.15 -11.70 17.25
C SER A 5 6.83 -11.79 15.88
N SER A 6 6.19 -12.45 14.91
CA SER A 6 6.70 -12.52 13.52
C SER A 6 6.78 -11.15 12.84
N PHE A 7 6.01 -10.18 13.31
CA PHE A 7 5.98 -8.81 12.81
C PHE A 7 6.76 -7.83 13.73
N ALA A 8 7.31 -8.33 14.83
CA ALA A 8 8.05 -7.50 15.77
C ALA A 8 9.41 -7.10 15.21
N TYR A 9 9.84 -5.89 15.54
CA TYR A 9 11.18 -5.38 15.26
C TYR A 9 11.57 -4.33 16.31
N ASP A 10 12.85 -4.01 16.38
CA ASP A 10 13.35 -2.95 17.26
C ASP A 10 13.02 -1.57 16.64
N GLN A 11 12.01 -0.92 17.19
CA GLN A 11 11.59 0.42 16.75
C GLN A 11 12.63 1.51 17.08
N GLN A 12 13.55 1.25 18.03
CA GLN A 12 14.60 2.20 18.39
C GLN A 12 15.89 2.01 17.57
N ALA A 13 15.95 0.95 16.74
CA ALA A 13 17.06 0.80 15.81
C ALA A 13 17.18 2.02 14.89
N PRO A 14 18.39 2.49 14.55
CA PRO A 14 18.55 3.63 13.64
C PRO A 14 17.83 3.40 12.31
N LEU A 15 17.16 4.43 11.80
CA LEU A 15 16.54 4.39 10.45
C LEU A 15 17.58 4.17 9.36
N ALA A 16 18.83 4.61 9.58
CA ALA A 16 19.88 4.65 8.57
C ALA A 16 19.37 5.23 7.25
N LEU A 17 18.59 6.31 7.34
CA LEU A 17 18.02 7.00 6.20
C LEU A 17 19.14 7.71 5.41
N GLU A 18 19.18 7.46 4.11
CA GLU A 18 20.08 8.09 3.17
C GLU A 18 19.27 8.77 2.06
N ILE A 19 19.56 10.02 1.74
CA ILE A 19 19.02 10.72 0.58
C ILE A 19 19.99 10.51 -0.58
N LEU A 20 19.52 9.84 -1.64
CA LEU A 20 20.32 9.53 -2.83
C LEU A 20 20.26 10.65 -3.85
N ALA A 21 19.10 11.28 -4.00
CA ALA A 21 18.86 12.41 -4.88
C ALA A 21 17.64 13.21 -4.39
N GLU A 22 17.55 14.48 -4.79
CA GLU A 22 16.37 15.30 -4.53
C GLU A 22 16.14 16.34 -5.63
N HIS A 23 14.88 16.70 -5.83
CA HIS A 23 14.48 17.79 -6.71
C HIS A 23 13.11 18.34 -6.29
N VAL A 24 12.78 19.53 -6.80
CA VAL A 24 11.46 20.14 -6.59
C VAL A 24 10.66 20.07 -7.88
N GLN A 25 9.43 19.60 -7.79
CA GLN A 25 8.46 19.52 -8.87
C GLN A 25 7.07 19.96 -8.38
N ASP A 26 6.43 20.89 -9.06
CA ASP A 26 5.04 21.34 -8.81
C ASP A 26 4.73 21.74 -7.35
N GLY A 27 5.75 22.24 -6.63
CA GLY A 27 5.64 22.65 -5.22
C GLY A 27 5.84 21.51 -4.22
N ALA A 28 6.23 20.34 -4.69
CA ALA A 28 6.65 19.19 -3.88
C ALA A 28 8.19 19.03 -3.92
N LEU A 29 8.81 18.77 -2.78
CA LEU A 29 10.18 18.27 -2.69
C LEU A 29 10.14 16.75 -2.76
N ILE A 30 10.74 16.17 -3.79
CA ILE A 30 10.83 14.72 -4.00
C ILE A 30 12.24 14.28 -3.66
N GLN A 31 12.35 13.40 -2.68
CA GLN A 31 13.61 12.80 -2.25
C GLN A 31 13.62 11.31 -2.59
N ASP A 32 14.59 10.86 -3.37
CA ASP A 32 14.92 9.45 -3.52
C ASP A 32 15.72 9.02 -2.30
N ILE A 33 15.15 8.14 -1.49
CA ILE A 33 15.75 7.73 -0.22
C ILE A 33 15.92 6.21 -0.14
N THR A 34 16.78 5.79 0.78
CA THR A 34 16.75 4.44 1.34
C THR A 34 16.69 4.52 2.86
N TYR A 35 16.06 3.52 3.49
CA TYR A 35 16.12 3.33 4.94
C TYR A 35 16.33 1.85 5.28
N ALA A 36 16.78 1.56 6.50
CA ALA A 36 17.06 0.19 6.93
C ALA A 36 15.78 -0.65 7.03
N SER A 37 15.72 -1.78 6.35
CA SER A 37 14.72 -2.82 6.57
C SER A 37 15.02 -3.56 7.87
N PRO A 38 14.06 -3.74 8.80
CA PRO A 38 14.28 -4.54 10.01
C PRO A 38 14.65 -6.00 9.75
N HIS A 39 14.25 -6.53 8.60
CA HIS A 39 14.61 -7.88 8.16
C HIS A 39 15.92 -7.93 7.37
N GLY A 40 16.68 -6.83 7.35
CA GLY A 40 17.96 -6.70 6.68
C GLY A 40 17.86 -6.17 5.25
N GLY A 41 18.86 -5.42 4.87
CA GLY A 41 18.92 -4.68 3.61
C GLY A 41 18.36 -3.26 3.72
N LYS A 42 18.10 -2.65 2.57
CA LYS A 42 17.58 -1.29 2.45
C LYS A 42 16.21 -1.30 1.76
N VAL A 43 15.36 -0.37 2.15
CA VAL A 43 14.07 -0.10 1.50
C VAL A 43 14.23 1.16 0.66
N PRO A 44 14.24 1.07 -0.67
CA PRO A 44 14.18 2.25 -1.53
C PRO A 44 12.78 2.82 -1.52
N ALA A 45 12.68 4.15 -1.45
CA ALA A 45 11.42 4.87 -1.44
C ALA A 45 11.56 6.27 -2.03
N TYR A 46 10.43 6.84 -2.48
CA TYR A 46 10.32 8.28 -2.65
C TYR A 46 9.64 8.88 -1.43
N LEU A 47 10.31 9.84 -0.78
CA LEU A 47 9.72 10.69 0.24
C LEU A 47 9.35 12.02 -0.42
N ILE A 48 8.04 12.31 -0.47
CA ILE A 48 7.48 13.45 -1.18
C ILE A 48 6.88 14.39 -0.15
N LEU A 49 7.50 15.58 -0.01
CA LEU A 49 7.17 16.55 1.02
C LEU A 49 6.57 17.82 0.42
N PRO A 50 5.60 18.44 1.08
CA PRO A 50 5.13 19.76 0.68
C PRO A 50 6.24 20.81 0.93
N VAL A 51 6.49 21.69 -0.06
CA VAL A 51 7.26 22.91 0.18
C VAL A 51 6.39 23.88 0.97
N GLN A 52 5.10 23.94 0.67
CA GLN A 52 4.03 24.61 1.41
C GLN A 52 2.71 23.86 1.15
N PRO A 53 1.80 23.74 2.11
CA PRO A 53 1.90 24.13 3.54
C PRO A 53 2.85 23.22 4.33
N SER A 54 3.02 23.48 5.62
CA SER A 54 3.75 22.56 6.50
C SER A 54 3.10 21.18 6.54
N PRO A 55 3.87 20.09 6.71
CA PRO A 55 3.36 18.73 6.86
C PRO A 55 2.28 18.61 7.94
N GLN A 56 1.17 17.92 7.65
CA GLN A 56 0.04 17.74 8.56
C GLN A 56 -0.34 16.27 8.74
N ALA A 57 -0.15 15.44 7.70
CA ALA A 57 -0.42 14.01 7.73
C ALA A 57 0.56 13.25 6.82
N GLY A 58 0.73 11.97 7.09
CA GLY A 58 1.58 11.07 6.31
C GLY A 58 0.79 10.00 5.58
N LEU A 59 1.21 9.65 4.37
CA LEU A 59 0.68 8.53 3.61
C LEU A 59 1.81 7.59 3.24
N ILE A 60 1.57 6.29 3.41
CA ILE A 60 2.43 5.24 2.86
C ILE A 60 1.71 4.62 1.68
N PHE A 61 2.38 4.57 0.53
CA PHE A 61 1.85 4.00 -0.71
C PHE A 61 2.54 2.69 -1.04
N GLY A 62 1.72 1.66 -1.29
CA GLY A 62 2.12 0.35 -1.80
C GLY A 62 1.59 0.15 -3.22
N HIS A 63 2.49 -0.13 -4.16
CA HIS A 63 2.20 -0.26 -5.58
C HIS A 63 1.57 -1.62 -5.95
N TRP A 64 0.97 -1.73 -7.11
CA TRP A 64 0.48 -3.00 -7.63
C TRP A 64 1.62 -3.98 -8.01
N GLY A 65 1.30 -5.25 -8.23
CA GLY A 65 2.31 -6.30 -8.45
C GLY A 65 3.23 -6.08 -9.66
N GLU A 66 2.80 -5.34 -10.69
CA GLU A 66 3.59 -5.01 -11.87
C GLU A 66 4.24 -3.62 -11.83
N GLY A 67 3.94 -2.82 -10.79
CA GLY A 67 4.47 -1.48 -10.56
C GLY A 67 5.74 -1.44 -9.71
N ASP A 68 6.12 -0.25 -9.35
CA ASP A 68 7.15 0.09 -8.39
C ASP A 68 6.76 1.37 -7.62
N ARG A 69 7.67 1.92 -6.84
CA ARG A 69 7.47 3.15 -6.05
C ARG A 69 7.06 4.39 -6.86
N THR A 70 7.08 4.34 -8.20
CA THR A 70 6.66 5.47 -9.05
C THR A 70 5.15 5.55 -9.23
N GLU A 71 4.40 4.47 -8.98
CA GLU A 71 2.96 4.38 -9.29
C GLU A 71 2.14 5.56 -8.76
N PHE A 72 2.42 5.99 -7.54
CA PHE A 72 1.63 7.04 -6.87
C PHE A 72 2.33 8.41 -6.82
N VAL A 73 3.48 8.59 -7.47
CA VAL A 73 4.27 9.83 -7.36
C VAL A 73 3.47 11.05 -7.83
N ASP A 74 2.80 10.97 -8.98
CA ASP A 74 2.02 12.09 -9.51
C ASP A 74 0.84 12.46 -8.60
N GLU A 75 0.15 11.47 -8.05
CA GLU A 75 -0.92 11.70 -7.06
C GLU A 75 -0.36 12.30 -5.77
N ALA A 76 0.75 11.76 -5.27
CA ALA A 76 1.41 12.24 -4.06
C ALA A 76 1.88 13.69 -4.18
N ILE A 77 2.39 14.11 -5.35
CA ILE A 77 2.74 15.50 -5.64
C ILE A 77 1.52 16.42 -5.46
N VAL A 78 0.37 16.05 -6.02
CA VAL A 78 -0.86 16.85 -5.85
C VAL A 78 -1.31 16.89 -4.40
N LEU A 79 -1.22 15.76 -3.68
CA LEU A 79 -1.62 15.66 -2.28
C LEU A 79 -0.75 16.51 -1.33
N THR A 80 0.48 16.89 -1.72
CA THR A 80 1.30 17.83 -0.93
C THR A 80 0.60 19.16 -0.73
N ARG A 81 -0.22 19.62 -1.67
CA ARG A 81 -1.01 20.87 -1.56
C ARG A 81 -2.05 20.83 -0.43
N LEU A 82 -2.36 19.65 0.07
CA LEU A 82 -3.23 19.41 1.22
C LEU A 82 -2.45 19.20 2.53
N GLY A 83 -1.12 19.28 2.48
CA GLY A 83 -0.24 19.04 3.62
C GLY A 83 0.11 17.57 3.84
N PHE A 84 -0.16 16.68 2.90
CA PHE A 84 0.33 15.30 2.99
C PHE A 84 1.82 15.21 2.70
N VAL A 85 2.50 14.42 3.51
CA VAL A 85 3.80 13.82 3.18
C VAL A 85 3.55 12.41 2.70
N SER A 86 4.17 12.00 1.62
CA SER A 86 3.97 10.66 1.04
C SER A 86 5.26 9.88 1.01
N LEU A 87 5.19 8.61 1.41
CA LEU A 87 6.29 7.64 1.35
C LEU A 87 5.87 6.52 0.40
N CYS A 88 6.38 6.55 -0.83
CA CYS A 88 6.12 5.56 -1.87
C CYS A 88 7.22 4.50 -1.85
N LEU A 89 6.90 3.26 -1.47
CA LEU A 89 7.87 2.18 -1.23
C LEU A 89 8.01 1.24 -2.42
N ASP A 90 9.24 0.73 -2.64
CA ASP A 90 9.41 -0.48 -3.45
C ASP A 90 9.15 -1.74 -2.61
N ALA A 91 8.29 -2.61 -3.11
CA ALA A 91 8.11 -3.94 -2.54
C ALA A 91 9.40 -4.77 -2.66
N PRO A 92 9.68 -5.72 -1.74
CA PRO A 92 10.93 -6.50 -1.73
C PRO A 92 11.27 -7.16 -3.07
N GLY A 93 10.26 -7.62 -3.82
CA GLY A 93 10.46 -8.23 -5.14
C GLY A 93 10.84 -7.26 -6.26
N ARG A 94 10.81 -5.94 -6.01
CA ARG A 94 11.17 -4.89 -6.97
C ARG A 94 12.51 -4.22 -6.67
N ARG A 95 13.09 -4.54 -5.52
CA ARG A 95 14.35 -3.94 -5.09
C ARG A 95 15.54 -4.47 -5.86
N PRO A 96 16.54 -3.63 -6.20
CA PRO A 96 17.85 -4.07 -6.69
C PRO A 96 18.49 -5.09 -5.73
N ALA A 97 19.22 -6.05 -6.29
CA ALA A 97 19.83 -7.15 -5.52
C ALA A 97 20.82 -6.66 -4.44
N GLU A 98 21.45 -5.51 -4.64
CA GLU A 98 22.35 -4.87 -3.67
C GLU A 98 21.62 -4.36 -2.43
N TYR A 99 20.30 -4.21 -2.45
CA TYR A 99 19.51 -3.72 -1.32
C TYR A 99 19.05 -4.81 -0.37
N GLY A 100 19.39 -6.05 -0.60
CA GLY A 100 19.10 -7.10 0.37
C GLY A 100 19.27 -8.51 -0.16
N PRO A 101 19.19 -9.52 0.72
CA PRO A 101 19.29 -10.90 0.32
C PRO A 101 18.08 -11.34 -0.51
N GLN A 102 18.31 -12.27 -1.44
CA GLN A 102 17.20 -12.95 -2.12
C GLN A 102 16.34 -13.72 -1.12
N ARG A 103 15.02 -13.63 -1.28
CA ARG A 103 14.03 -14.24 -0.40
C ARG A 103 13.01 -15.05 -1.19
N THR A 104 12.39 -16.00 -0.52
CA THR A 104 11.19 -16.66 -1.04
C THR A 104 10.00 -15.69 -0.97
N GLN A 105 8.96 -15.93 -1.80
CA GLN A 105 7.77 -15.09 -1.82
C GLN A 105 7.19 -14.85 -0.42
N PRO A 106 6.92 -15.86 0.43
CA PRO A 106 6.36 -15.62 1.77
C PRO A 106 7.28 -14.77 2.69
N GLN A 107 8.60 -14.88 2.50
CA GLN A 107 9.56 -14.05 3.23
C GLN A 107 9.56 -12.60 2.74
N MET A 108 9.33 -12.37 1.44
CA MET A 108 9.19 -11.04 0.88
C MET A 108 7.93 -10.34 1.41
N GLU A 109 6.82 -11.07 1.50
CA GLU A 109 5.57 -10.51 2.01
C GLU A 109 5.65 -10.17 3.50
N LEU A 110 6.25 -11.04 4.29
CA LEU A 110 6.51 -10.74 5.70
C LEU A 110 7.43 -9.51 5.84
N GLN A 111 8.46 -9.43 5.02
CA GLN A 111 9.35 -8.26 4.98
C GLN A 111 8.60 -7.00 4.58
N TRP A 112 7.74 -7.04 3.55
CA TRP A 112 6.91 -5.92 3.13
C TRP A 112 6.09 -5.35 4.30
N ILE A 113 5.37 -6.22 5.01
CA ILE A 113 4.55 -5.81 6.15
C ILE A 113 5.39 -5.09 7.22
N VAL A 114 6.57 -5.61 7.53
CA VAL A 114 7.47 -5.02 8.53
C VAL A 114 8.11 -3.73 8.00
N ASP A 115 8.42 -3.65 6.70
CA ASP A 115 8.98 -2.45 6.07
C ASP A 115 7.97 -1.31 6.00
N VAL A 116 6.67 -1.60 5.77
CA VAL A 116 5.59 -0.61 5.90
C VAL A 116 5.51 -0.07 7.32
N ARG A 117 5.59 -0.94 8.33
CA ARG A 117 5.62 -0.54 9.74
C ARG A 117 6.85 0.32 10.07
N ARG A 118 8.00 0.00 9.49
CA ARG A 118 9.21 0.83 9.58
C ARG A 118 9.06 2.17 8.85
N GLY A 119 8.30 2.20 7.74
CA GLY A 119 7.91 3.42 7.05
C GLY A 119 7.10 4.39 7.91
N VAL A 120 6.29 3.86 8.84
CA VAL A 120 5.63 4.70 9.87
C VAL A 120 6.67 5.40 10.74
N ASP A 121 7.72 4.69 11.18
CA ASP A 121 8.81 5.30 11.97
C ASP A 121 9.50 6.41 11.15
N VAL A 122 9.76 6.18 9.85
CA VAL A 122 10.33 7.20 8.96
C VAL A 122 9.48 8.48 8.98
N LEU A 123 8.17 8.37 8.76
CA LEU A 123 7.27 9.52 8.73
C LEU A 123 7.22 10.25 10.09
N LEU A 124 7.14 9.52 11.19
CA LEU A 124 7.05 10.10 12.52
C LEU A 124 8.36 10.81 12.95
N GLU A 125 9.52 10.20 12.67
CA GLU A 125 10.81 10.74 13.09
C GLU A 125 11.29 11.88 12.18
N THR A 126 11.08 11.77 10.85
CA THR A 126 11.62 12.77 9.90
C THR A 126 10.68 13.94 9.67
N CYS A 127 9.37 13.73 9.74
CA CYS A 127 8.38 14.74 9.40
C CYS A 127 7.64 15.30 10.63
N LEU A 128 7.91 14.76 11.83
CA LEU A 128 7.31 15.19 13.11
C LEU A 128 5.78 15.22 13.07
N LEU A 129 5.19 14.23 12.40
CA LEU A 129 3.74 14.13 12.24
C LEU A 129 3.05 13.63 13.52
N PRO A 130 1.80 14.04 13.77
CA PRO A 130 0.98 13.41 14.81
C PRO A 130 0.78 11.91 14.49
N PRO A 131 0.94 11.01 15.48
CA PRO A 131 0.79 9.56 15.24
C PRO A 131 -0.56 9.15 14.66
N GLU A 132 -1.63 9.86 15.03
CA GLU A 132 -3.00 9.65 14.55
C GLU A 132 -3.25 10.12 13.11
N HIS A 133 -2.30 10.80 12.49
CA HIS A 133 -2.42 11.33 11.13
C HIS A 133 -1.64 10.54 10.08
N ILE A 134 -1.51 9.24 10.27
CA ILE A 134 -0.86 8.34 9.29
C ILE A 134 -1.92 7.53 8.57
N GLY A 135 -1.84 7.50 7.23
CA GLY A 135 -2.65 6.68 6.35
C GLY A 135 -1.81 5.72 5.50
N TYR A 136 -2.47 4.70 4.97
CA TYR A 136 -1.92 3.74 4.02
C TYR A 136 -2.81 3.65 2.79
N VAL A 137 -2.22 3.61 1.62
CA VAL A 137 -2.91 3.36 0.34
C VAL A 137 -2.19 2.22 -0.36
N GLY A 138 -2.86 1.09 -0.51
CA GLY A 138 -2.31 -0.07 -1.21
C GLY A 138 -3.12 -0.42 -2.44
N HIS A 139 -2.45 -0.82 -3.52
CA HIS A 139 -3.09 -1.24 -4.74
C HIS A 139 -2.82 -2.73 -5.02
N SER A 140 -3.87 -3.48 -5.38
CA SER A 140 -3.77 -4.86 -5.84
C SER A 140 -3.06 -5.76 -4.83
N TYR A 141 -1.86 -6.18 -5.16
CA TYR A 141 -1.02 -7.03 -4.32
C TYR A 141 -0.75 -6.38 -2.97
N GLU A 142 -0.43 -5.08 -2.96
CA GLU A 142 -0.17 -4.37 -1.70
C GLU A 142 -1.44 -3.96 -0.96
N ALA A 143 -2.61 -3.94 -1.60
CA ALA A 143 -3.89 -3.88 -0.90
C ALA A 143 -4.22 -5.19 -0.17
N THR A 144 -3.77 -6.33 -0.72
CA THR A 144 -3.91 -7.64 -0.07
C THR A 144 -3.13 -7.67 1.24
N PHE A 145 -1.84 -7.32 1.21
CA PHE A 145 -1.01 -7.29 2.43
C PHE A 145 -1.27 -6.06 3.30
N GLY A 146 -1.82 -4.99 2.73
CA GLY A 146 -2.38 -3.87 3.48
C GLY A 146 -3.43 -4.29 4.50
N GLY A 147 -4.22 -5.33 4.20
CA GLY A 147 -5.14 -5.93 5.16
C GLY A 147 -4.46 -6.65 6.31
N VAL A 148 -3.25 -7.20 6.09
CA VAL A 148 -2.42 -7.73 7.19
C VAL A 148 -1.84 -6.59 8.01
N VAL A 149 -1.28 -5.55 7.35
CA VAL A 149 -0.76 -4.35 8.03
C VAL A 149 -1.84 -3.73 8.92
N ALA A 150 -3.07 -3.62 8.42
CA ALA A 150 -4.19 -3.04 9.19
C ALA A 150 -4.47 -3.79 10.51
N GLY A 151 -4.25 -5.11 10.53
CA GLY A 151 -4.44 -5.91 11.74
C GLY A 151 -3.25 -5.91 12.71
N VAL A 152 -2.07 -5.43 12.29
CA VAL A 152 -0.84 -5.52 13.11
C VAL A 152 -0.14 -4.17 13.36
N GLU A 153 -0.59 -3.07 12.72
CA GLU A 153 -0.01 -1.73 12.86
C GLU A 153 -1.06 -0.69 13.25
N GLN A 154 -1.17 -0.45 14.54
CA GLN A 154 -2.21 0.43 15.12
C GLN A 154 -1.92 1.94 15.00
N ARG A 155 -0.72 2.34 14.55
CA ARG A 155 -0.35 3.74 14.34
C ARG A 155 -0.86 4.29 12.99
N ILE A 156 -1.34 3.42 12.11
CA ILE A 156 -1.99 3.82 10.86
C ILE A 156 -3.49 3.93 11.11
N SER A 157 -4.03 5.15 11.02
CA SER A 157 -5.43 5.47 11.34
C SER A 157 -6.40 5.28 10.18
N ALA A 158 -5.89 5.27 8.93
CA ALA A 158 -6.70 5.19 7.72
C ALA A 158 -6.05 4.25 6.69
N PHE A 159 -6.82 3.31 6.15
CA PHE A 159 -6.38 2.40 5.09
C PHE A 159 -7.29 2.53 3.88
N VAL A 160 -6.71 2.77 2.70
CA VAL A 160 -7.37 2.62 1.40
C VAL A 160 -6.84 1.34 0.76
N LEU A 161 -7.71 0.37 0.53
CA LEU A 161 -7.37 -0.95 -0.02
C LEU A 161 -8.02 -1.08 -1.40
N MET A 162 -7.21 -0.93 -2.45
CA MET A 162 -7.66 -0.89 -3.84
C MET A 162 -7.44 -2.25 -4.50
N ALA A 163 -8.51 -2.95 -4.89
CA ALA A 163 -8.48 -4.23 -5.60
C ALA A 163 -7.62 -5.32 -4.94
N GLY A 164 -7.70 -5.47 -3.62
CA GLY A 164 -6.98 -6.50 -2.88
C GLY A 164 -7.78 -7.82 -2.77
N TRP A 165 -7.09 -8.92 -2.46
CA TRP A 165 -7.67 -10.23 -2.17
C TRP A 165 -7.69 -10.53 -0.67
N TYR A 166 -8.81 -11.00 -0.17
CA TYR A 166 -8.94 -11.38 1.24
C TYR A 166 -8.17 -12.66 1.63
N ALA A 167 -7.93 -13.56 0.67
CA ALA A 167 -7.32 -14.88 0.88
C ALA A 167 -6.54 -15.32 -0.35
N LEU A 168 -5.41 -14.62 -0.63
CA LEU A 168 -4.61 -14.86 -1.84
C LEU A 168 -4.19 -16.33 -1.98
N SER A 169 -3.78 -16.97 -0.89
CA SER A 169 -3.33 -18.37 -0.92
C SER A 169 -4.43 -19.36 -1.35
N GLU A 170 -5.68 -19.12 -0.94
CA GLU A 170 -6.83 -19.93 -1.31
C GLU A 170 -7.30 -19.62 -2.73
N LEU A 171 -7.47 -18.33 -3.04
CA LEU A 171 -7.92 -17.89 -4.37
C LEU A 171 -6.94 -18.30 -5.46
N ALA A 172 -5.63 -18.22 -5.22
CA ALA A 172 -4.63 -18.68 -6.17
C ALA A 172 -4.74 -20.19 -6.49
N ARG A 173 -5.23 -21.00 -5.53
CA ARG A 173 -5.43 -22.45 -5.75
C ARG A 173 -6.69 -22.75 -6.55
N THR A 174 -7.75 -21.99 -6.38
CA THR A 174 -9.12 -22.37 -6.78
C THR A 174 -9.74 -21.46 -7.83
N SER A 175 -9.34 -20.18 -7.88
CA SER A 175 -9.95 -19.18 -8.76
C SER A 175 -9.66 -19.46 -10.24
N ALA A 176 -10.68 -19.16 -11.07
CA ALA A 176 -10.55 -19.11 -12.53
C ALA A 176 -10.10 -17.73 -13.05
N VAL A 177 -9.89 -16.76 -12.18
CA VAL A 177 -9.36 -15.43 -12.53
C VAL A 177 -8.04 -15.60 -13.26
N PRO A 178 -7.85 -15.00 -14.46
CA PRO A 178 -6.72 -15.27 -15.35
C PRO A 178 -5.36 -15.13 -14.68
N VAL A 179 -5.11 -14.03 -13.99
CA VAL A 179 -3.81 -13.77 -13.33
C VAL A 179 -3.47 -14.83 -12.28
N LEU A 180 -4.45 -15.30 -11.51
CA LEU A 180 -4.25 -16.36 -10.51
C LEU A 180 -4.11 -17.73 -11.15
N ALA A 181 -4.88 -18.03 -12.19
CA ALA A 181 -4.79 -19.27 -12.95
C ALA A 181 -3.44 -19.40 -13.68
N GLU A 182 -2.95 -18.32 -14.28
CA GLU A 182 -1.63 -18.27 -14.91
C GLU A 182 -0.51 -18.47 -13.90
N ALA A 183 -0.54 -17.76 -12.77
CA ALA A 183 0.45 -17.94 -11.70
C ALA A 183 0.51 -19.39 -11.22
N ARG A 184 -0.65 -20.03 -11.03
CA ARG A 184 -0.76 -21.45 -10.66
C ARG A 184 -0.12 -22.37 -11.70
N ASN A 185 -0.24 -22.05 -12.98
CA ASN A 185 0.23 -22.88 -14.08
C ASN A 185 1.71 -22.65 -14.44
N LYS A 186 2.33 -21.57 -13.98
CA LYS A 186 3.74 -21.23 -14.29
C LYS A 186 4.76 -22.11 -13.60
N ILE A 187 4.40 -22.78 -12.51
CA ILE A 187 5.32 -23.61 -11.71
C ILE A 187 4.71 -24.99 -11.44
N PRO A 188 5.54 -26.02 -11.19
CA PRO A 188 5.03 -27.37 -10.89
C PRO A 188 4.05 -27.36 -9.72
N ALA A 189 2.94 -28.08 -9.85
CA ALA A 189 1.84 -28.08 -8.87
C ALA A 189 2.27 -28.35 -7.42
N LYS A 190 3.27 -29.24 -7.22
CA LYS A 190 3.82 -29.54 -5.91
C LYS A 190 4.55 -28.33 -5.29
N VAL A 191 5.31 -27.60 -6.11
CA VAL A 191 6.02 -26.37 -5.68
C VAL A 191 5.01 -25.28 -5.37
N PHE A 192 4.03 -25.10 -6.25
CA PHE A 192 2.93 -24.14 -6.02
C PHE A 192 2.19 -24.41 -4.71
N ALA A 193 1.87 -25.70 -4.43
CA ALA A 193 1.19 -26.07 -3.19
C ALA A 193 2.02 -25.67 -1.94
N ILE A 194 3.34 -25.93 -1.96
CA ILE A 194 4.25 -25.54 -0.85
C ILE A 194 4.26 -24.03 -0.66
N TYR A 195 4.31 -23.25 -1.76
CA TYR A 195 4.26 -21.79 -1.66
C TYR A 195 2.94 -21.30 -1.05
N MET A 196 1.81 -21.84 -1.50
CA MET A 196 0.51 -21.42 -0.98
C MET A 196 0.30 -21.84 0.48
N ASP A 197 0.86 -22.98 0.90
CA ASP A 197 0.85 -23.37 2.33
C ASP A 197 1.66 -22.40 3.18
N ALA A 198 2.80 -21.92 2.68
CA ALA A 198 3.62 -20.94 3.37
C ALA A 198 3.00 -19.52 3.36
N MET A 199 2.19 -19.18 2.32
CA MET A 199 1.47 -17.92 2.22
C MET A 199 0.19 -17.87 3.06
N ALA A 200 -0.48 -19.02 3.26
CA ALA A 200 -1.78 -19.08 3.93
C ALA A 200 -1.83 -18.39 5.30
N PRO A 201 -0.80 -18.44 6.16
CA PRO A 201 -0.79 -17.68 7.40
C PRO A 201 -0.79 -16.15 7.24
N LEU A 202 -0.42 -15.64 6.04
CA LEU A 202 -0.40 -14.21 5.67
C LEU A 202 -1.66 -13.76 4.91
N ASP A 203 -2.67 -14.61 4.73
CA ASP A 203 -3.94 -14.19 4.14
C ASP A 203 -4.58 -13.07 4.98
N ALA A 204 -4.98 -11.99 4.33
CA ALA A 204 -5.57 -10.80 4.97
C ALA A 204 -6.81 -11.12 5.83
N ARG A 205 -7.58 -12.16 5.47
CA ARG A 205 -8.75 -12.64 6.24
C ARG A 205 -8.47 -12.96 7.70
N HIS A 206 -7.22 -13.22 8.05
CA HIS A 206 -6.83 -13.54 9.44
C HIS A 206 -6.54 -12.30 10.28
N TYR A 207 -6.44 -11.12 9.65
CA TYR A 207 -5.94 -9.89 10.26
C TYR A 207 -6.92 -8.72 10.17
N ILE A 208 -7.63 -8.58 9.06
CA ILE A 208 -8.43 -7.39 8.74
C ILE A 208 -9.57 -7.14 9.74
N ASN A 209 -10.04 -8.18 10.44
CA ASN A 209 -11.02 -8.07 11.51
C ASN A 209 -10.43 -7.48 12.82
N HIS A 210 -9.11 -7.31 12.89
CA HIS A 210 -8.39 -6.70 14.01
C HIS A 210 -7.93 -5.28 13.70
N ALA A 211 -8.35 -4.69 12.59
CA ALA A 211 -7.93 -3.34 12.16
C ALA A 211 -8.49 -2.21 13.04
N ALA A 212 -9.60 -2.43 13.75
CA ALA A 212 -10.16 -1.38 14.63
C ALA A 212 -9.11 -0.91 15.66
N PRO A 213 -9.02 0.42 15.94
CA PRO A 213 -9.96 1.49 15.54
C PRO A 213 -9.67 2.14 14.18
N SER A 214 -8.72 1.65 13.40
CA SER A 214 -8.39 2.22 12.09
C SER A 214 -9.58 2.20 11.13
N HIS A 215 -9.72 3.25 10.34
CA HIS A 215 -10.75 3.38 9.32
C HIS A 215 -10.34 2.67 8.04
N LEU A 216 -11.24 1.90 7.43
CA LEU A 216 -10.98 1.13 6.22
C LEU A 216 -11.84 1.63 5.06
N PHE A 217 -11.22 1.89 3.91
CA PHE A 217 -11.91 2.21 2.67
C PHE A 217 -11.49 1.22 1.58
N PHE A 218 -12.42 0.37 1.18
CA PHE A 218 -12.24 -0.60 0.10
C PHE A 218 -12.69 0.03 -1.22
N GLN A 219 -11.83 -0.04 -2.24
CA GLN A 219 -12.13 0.41 -3.59
C GLN A 219 -12.01 -0.76 -4.57
N PHE A 220 -13.04 -0.98 -5.38
CA PHE A 220 -13.07 -2.01 -6.41
C PHE A 220 -13.59 -1.44 -7.73
N ALA A 221 -13.17 -2.01 -8.85
CA ALA A 221 -13.60 -1.63 -10.19
C ALA A 221 -14.50 -2.71 -10.81
N GLU A 222 -15.57 -2.33 -11.51
CA GLU A 222 -16.53 -3.30 -12.05
C GLU A 222 -15.96 -4.17 -13.17
N ASN A 223 -15.03 -3.62 -13.96
CA ASN A 223 -14.39 -4.34 -15.06
C ASN A 223 -13.02 -4.92 -14.68
N ASP A 224 -12.72 -5.03 -13.38
CA ASP A 224 -11.48 -5.64 -12.92
C ASP A 224 -11.44 -7.13 -13.27
N THR A 225 -10.39 -7.54 -13.98
CA THR A 225 -10.15 -8.94 -14.35
C THR A 225 -9.33 -9.71 -13.32
N GLY A 226 -8.79 -9.03 -12.30
CA GLY A 226 -8.00 -9.60 -11.22
C GLY A 226 -8.82 -9.89 -9.96
N VAL A 227 -9.78 -9.02 -9.61
CA VAL A 227 -10.60 -9.15 -8.41
C VAL A 227 -12.08 -9.14 -8.78
N VAL A 228 -12.73 -10.27 -8.66
CA VAL A 228 -14.17 -10.39 -8.95
C VAL A 228 -15.03 -9.83 -7.80
N ALA A 229 -16.24 -9.38 -8.13
CA ALA A 229 -17.13 -8.71 -7.19
C ALA A 229 -17.38 -9.52 -5.89
N GLY A 230 -17.56 -10.82 -6.01
CA GLY A 230 -17.79 -11.69 -4.84
C GLY A 230 -16.61 -11.68 -3.85
N ASP A 231 -15.38 -11.66 -4.36
CA ASP A 231 -14.17 -11.61 -3.54
C ASP A 231 -14.00 -10.24 -2.88
N GLY A 232 -14.30 -9.15 -3.61
CA GLY A 232 -14.27 -7.80 -3.06
C GLY A 232 -15.29 -7.60 -1.92
N TYR A 233 -16.54 -8.04 -2.11
CA TYR A 233 -17.53 -8.00 -1.04
C TYR A 233 -17.14 -8.88 0.15
N ARG A 234 -16.55 -10.05 -0.11
CA ARG A 234 -16.07 -10.92 0.96
C ARG A 234 -14.95 -10.27 1.78
N TYR A 235 -14.02 -9.57 1.12
CA TYR A 235 -12.97 -8.84 1.81
C TYR A 235 -13.57 -7.76 2.74
N PHE A 236 -14.50 -6.98 2.20
CA PHE A 236 -15.20 -5.96 2.98
C PHE A 236 -15.98 -6.56 4.17
N GLU A 237 -16.73 -7.65 3.99
CA GLU A 237 -17.49 -8.30 5.07
C GLU A 237 -16.62 -8.75 6.24
N LEU A 238 -15.42 -9.28 5.96
CA LEU A 238 -14.50 -9.79 6.98
C LEU A 238 -13.85 -8.69 7.81
N ALA A 239 -13.83 -7.46 7.32
CA ALA A 239 -13.14 -6.34 7.95
C ALA A 239 -13.90 -5.80 9.17
N SER A 240 -13.14 -5.29 10.16
CA SER A 240 -13.73 -4.57 11.30
C SER A 240 -14.32 -3.22 10.90
N GLU A 241 -15.20 -2.69 11.74
CA GLU A 241 -15.65 -1.30 11.67
C GLU A 241 -14.60 -0.34 12.31
N PRO A 242 -14.53 0.94 11.88
CA PRO A 242 -15.36 1.57 10.83
C PRO A 242 -14.83 1.30 9.42
N LYS A 243 -15.71 0.99 8.50
CA LYS A 243 -15.35 0.65 7.12
C LYS A 243 -16.30 1.22 6.07
N LYS A 244 -15.78 1.42 4.85
CA LYS A 244 -16.53 1.88 3.66
C LYS A 244 -16.11 1.05 2.46
N ILE A 245 -17.01 0.85 1.50
CA ILE A 245 -16.74 0.24 0.20
C ILE A 245 -17.27 1.14 -0.91
N ALA A 246 -16.55 1.19 -2.04
CA ALA A 246 -17.01 1.80 -3.28
C ALA A 246 -16.66 0.91 -4.46
N TRP A 247 -17.56 0.90 -5.46
CA TRP A 247 -17.39 0.25 -6.75
C TRP A 247 -17.37 1.32 -7.83
N TYR A 248 -16.43 1.22 -8.76
CA TYR A 248 -16.24 2.21 -9.81
C TYR A 248 -16.57 1.61 -11.18
N GLU A 249 -17.55 2.22 -11.84
CA GLU A 249 -17.99 1.84 -13.17
C GLU A 249 -16.99 2.25 -14.24
N ASN A 250 -17.02 1.55 -15.39
CA ASN A 250 -16.27 1.88 -16.59
C ASN A 250 -14.74 1.96 -16.41
N CYS A 251 -14.19 1.24 -15.45
CA CYS A 251 -12.74 1.11 -15.27
C CYS A 251 -12.36 -0.32 -14.85
N GLY A 252 -11.13 -0.68 -15.12
CA GLY A 252 -10.50 -1.95 -14.74
C GLY A 252 -9.60 -1.79 -13.52
N HIS A 253 -8.59 -2.64 -13.48
CA HIS A 253 -7.66 -2.76 -12.34
C HIS A 253 -6.91 -1.46 -12.02
N GLU A 254 -6.66 -0.61 -13.03
CA GLU A 254 -5.95 0.67 -12.95
C GLU A 254 -6.76 1.80 -12.28
N PHE A 255 -8.07 1.59 -12.10
CA PHE A 255 -9.02 2.58 -11.59
C PHE A 255 -9.15 3.85 -12.45
N ASN A 256 -10.19 4.61 -12.18
CA ASN A 256 -10.46 5.89 -12.85
C ASN A 256 -10.19 7.09 -11.91
N ALA A 257 -10.34 8.30 -12.44
CA ALA A 257 -10.17 9.53 -11.70
C ALA A 257 -11.13 9.62 -10.49
N GLN A 258 -12.38 9.12 -10.61
CA GLN A 258 -13.35 9.18 -9.51
C GLN A 258 -12.87 8.42 -8.28
N ALA A 259 -12.23 7.25 -8.46
CA ALA A 259 -11.66 6.49 -7.34
C ALA A 259 -10.58 7.30 -6.60
N ARG A 260 -9.76 8.06 -7.35
CA ARG A 260 -8.73 8.93 -6.81
C ARG A 260 -9.31 10.11 -6.04
N LEU A 261 -10.33 10.78 -6.60
CA LEU A 261 -11.03 11.87 -5.93
C LEU A 261 -11.68 11.41 -4.62
N ASP A 262 -12.37 10.27 -4.65
CA ASP A 262 -13.05 9.72 -3.48
C ASP A 262 -12.08 9.38 -2.36
N ARG A 263 -10.91 8.78 -2.67
CA ARG A 263 -9.91 8.47 -1.63
C ARG A 263 -9.26 9.73 -1.07
N ALA A 264 -8.97 10.74 -1.90
CA ALA A 264 -8.40 12.00 -1.41
C ALA A 264 -9.36 12.72 -0.44
N ILE A 265 -10.63 12.84 -0.81
CA ILE A 265 -11.68 13.43 0.04
C ILE A 265 -11.83 12.64 1.34
N TRP A 266 -11.86 11.30 1.24
CA TRP A 266 -12.02 10.43 2.40
C TRP A 266 -10.80 10.48 3.34
N LEU A 267 -9.57 10.48 2.79
CA LEU A 267 -8.33 10.61 3.58
C LEU A 267 -8.29 11.95 4.31
N CYS A 268 -8.58 13.07 3.63
CA CYS A 268 -8.65 14.37 4.29
C CYS A 268 -9.64 14.39 5.46
N LYS A 269 -10.84 13.83 5.25
CA LYS A 269 -11.85 13.73 6.31
C LYS A 269 -11.39 12.89 7.49
N THR A 270 -10.83 11.70 7.19
CA THR A 270 -10.46 10.69 8.20
C THR A 270 -9.24 11.12 9.01
N LEU A 271 -8.27 11.79 8.36
CA LEU A 271 -7.04 12.28 8.98
C LEU A 271 -7.14 13.76 9.41
N HIS A 272 -8.35 14.30 9.49
CA HIS A 272 -8.67 15.65 10.00
C HIS A 272 -7.99 16.82 9.29
N LEU A 273 -7.74 16.67 7.97
CA LEU A 273 -7.24 17.75 7.12
C LEU A 273 -8.38 18.55 6.49
N ALA A 274 -8.03 19.73 5.97
CA ALA A 274 -8.96 20.52 5.16
C ALA A 274 -9.40 19.72 3.91
N GLN A 275 -10.66 19.84 3.53
CA GLN A 275 -11.15 19.20 2.31
C GLN A 275 -10.52 19.82 1.07
N PRO A 276 -10.27 19.01 0.00
CA PRO A 276 -9.69 19.50 -1.23
C PRO A 276 -10.56 20.63 -1.86
N SER A 277 -9.90 21.71 -2.29
CA SER A 277 -10.55 22.73 -3.12
C SER A 277 -10.88 22.17 -4.51
N GLN A 278 -11.77 22.87 -5.26
CA GLN A 278 -12.10 22.49 -6.63
C GLN A 278 -10.86 22.44 -7.53
N GLU A 279 -9.89 23.34 -7.31
CA GLU A 279 -8.63 23.35 -8.06
C GLU A 279 -7.81 22.08 -7.79
N ILE A 280 -7.69 21.66 -6.53
CA ILE A 280 -6.97 20.41 -6.19
C ILE A 280 -7.68 19.19 -6.75
N LEU A 281 -9.00 19.14 -6.71
CA LEU A 281 -9.77 18.05 -7.31
C LEU A 281 -9.54 17.97 -8.83
N GLN A 282 -9.51 19.10 -9.54
CA GLN A 282 -9.17 19.14 -10.96
C GLN A 282 -7.75 18.63 -11.26
N LEU A 283 -6.77 18.94 -10.41
CA LEU A 283 -5.42 18.41 -10.57
C LEU A 283 -5.38 16.90 -10.35
N LEU A 284 -6.06 16.39 -9.33
CA LEU A 284 -6.18 14.95 -9.07
C LEU A 284 -6.88 14.22 -10.22
N GLU A 285 -7.89 14.84 -10.85
CA GLU A 285 -8.57 14.25 -12.00
C GLU A 285 -7.65 14.08 -13.23
N GLN A 286 -6.64 14.95 -13.37
CA GLN A 286 -5.68 14.94 -14.48
C GLN A 286 -4.50 13.99 -14.27
N VAL A 287 -4.29 13.46 -13.06
CA VAL A 287 -3.24 12.46 -12.81
C VAL A 287 -3.49 11.23 -13.70
N PRO A 288 -2.51 10.76 -14.46
CA PRO A 288 -2.68 9.59 -15.32
C PRO A 288 -2.93 8.33 -14.48
N PRO A 289 -3.62 7.33 -15.03
CA PRO A 289 -3.68 6.01 -14.40
C PRO A 289 -2.28 5.37 -14.36
N PRO A 290 -2.03 4.45 -13.42
CA PRO A 290 -0.77 3.73 -13.37
C PRO A 290 -0.55 2.95 -14.67
N THR A 291 0.68 2.96 -15.16
CA THR A 291 1.08 2.22 -16.36
C THR A 291 1.92 1.01 -15.93
N PRO A 292 1.64 -0.20 -16.45
CA PRO A 292 2.50 -1.34 -16.21
C PRO A 292 3.92 -1.06 -16.70
N LEU A 293 4.92 -1.47 -15.94
CA LEU A 293 6.31 -1.41 -16.38
C LEU A 293 6.48 -2.29 -17.62
N GLU A 294 7.06 -1.74 -18.68
CA GLU A 294 7.49 -2.53 -19.85
C GLU A 294 8.52 -3.56 -19.37
N ARG A 295 8.25 -4.85 -19.69
CA ARG A 295 9.12 -5.98 -19.32
C ARG A 295 10.23 -6.17 -20.33
#